data_71712349ce474bd99fbe043a46ba1acd
#
_entry.id   71712349ce474bd99fbe043a46ba1acd
#
_cell.length_a   1.000
_cell.length_b   1.000
_cell.length_c   1.000
_cell.angle_alpha   90.00
_cell.angle_beta   90.00
_cell.angle_gamma   90.00
#
_symmetry.space_group_name_H-M   'P 1'
#
loop_
_entity.id
_entity.type
_entity.pdbx_description
1 polymer ?
#
loop_
_entity_poly.entity_id
_entity_poly.type
_entity_poly.pdbx_seq_one_letter_code
_entity_poly.pdbx_strand_id
1 'polypeptide(L)'
;MNFNSFFKQRVTIIIGLAYALPIVLNGIDYIDDMGRAISGYGWSDDGRFVSTLLMQILSFSDKVLPLFPYATILSVIITCFSGFIISELFFKHSKYKFIFSLVLLTSPFFLENLSYKYDSLPMSLSVLMAIVPFTLYRNHIFIPMSILCLVAVLGLYQTTSMLYFAVTICIIMSSVLDGKNKTECFKLACKTLVSFVVAFLIYKSLVLLLALNVPRSQFISINSEILNLLIERTKHFHIMLKALFDSGYFIASAPFVILFAMSLVYLLALRKSLTIFFIIVLCFMSLLILTMMPNILLKEIFYTARTMICFPAIIIAMLIVMDRCKIENVNKLCFIFVILLVSYSFSLSAKLGAVIKNNNEASNYFAGRITSDISTIDSSDTYKIVISGRVPISAKSKLLYNETPFLNWLAPVYASGGWGWGVVDLSRYAD
;
A
#
# COMPACT_ATOMS: atom_id res chain seq x y z
N MET A 1 6.38 27.37 -11.71
CA MET A 1 6.47 26.66 -10.42
C MET A 1 7.19 27.61 -9.45
N ASN A 2 6.55 28.05 -8.35
CA ASN A 2 7.16 29.04 -7.43
C ASN A 2 8.27 28.39 -6.61
N PHE A 3 9.38 29.12 -6.35
CA PHE A 3 10.54 28.69 -5.55
C PHE A 3 10.13 28.06 -4.19
N ASN A 4 9.14 28.62 -3.53
CA ASN A 4 8.55 28.08 -2.30
C ASN A 4 7.88 26.69 -2.46
N SER A 5 7.31 26.38 -3.62
CA SER A 5 6.72 25.07 -3.91
C SER A 5 7.79 24.01 -4.10
N PHE A 6 8.86 24.37 -4.78
CA PHE A 6 10.01 23.50 -5.02
C PHE A 6 10.79 23.16 -3.73
N PHE A 7 10.98 24.14 -2.85
CA PHE A 7 11.59 23.92 -1.53
C PHE A 7 10.78 22.96 -0.66
N LYS A 8 9.46 23.16 -0.59
CA LYS A 8 8.56 22.27 0.18
C LYS A 8 8.55 20.84 -0.34
N GLN A 9 8.65 20.62 -1.65
CA GLN A 9 8.77 19.27 -2.23
C GLN A 9 10.06 18.59 -1.80
N ARG A 10 11.19 19.29 -1.80
CA ARG A 10 12.48 18.74 -1.32
C ARG A 10 12.40 18.31 0.15
N VAL A 11 11.79 19.13 1.00
CA VAL A 11 11.59 18.79 2.42
C VAL A 11 10.72 17.53 2.56
N THR A 12 9.64 17.41 1.79
CA THR A 12 8.79 16.20 1.81
C THR A 12 9.58 14.94 1.40
N ILE A 13 10.44 15.03 0.38
CA ILE A 13 11.29 13.91 -0.04
C ILE A 13 12.30 13.56 1.05
N ILE A 14 12.96 14.54 1.68
CA ILE A 14 13.91 14.29 2.77
C ILE A 14 13.22 13.59 3.94
N ILE A 15 12.02 14.04 4.34
CA ILE A 15 11.22 13.41 5.39
C ILE A 15 10.83 11.97 4.97
N GLY A 16 10.45 11.77 3.70
CA GLY A 16 10.12 10.45 3.18
C GLY A 16 11.31 9.48 3.20
N LEU A 17 12.50 9.95 2.82
CA LEU A 17 13.74 9.16 2.90
C LEU A 17 14.12 8.82 4.34
N ALA A 18 13.96 9.77 5.27
CA ALA A 18 14.17 9.52 6.68
C ALA A 18 13.18 8.48 7.25
N TYR A 19 11.92 8.51 6.78
CA TYR A 19 10.91 7.50 7.13
C TYR A 19 11.28 6.08 6.68
N ALA A 20 11.83 5.92 5.48
CA ALA A 20 12.22 4.64 4.92
C ALA A 20 13.61 4.17 5.42
N LEU A 21 14.38 5.04 6.08
CA LEU A 21 15.77 4.76 6.48
C LEU A 21 15.94 3.46 7.28
N PRO A 22 15.09 3.11 8.27
CA PRO A 22 15.23 1.85 9.00
C PRO A 22 15.13 0.60 8.12
N ILE A 23 14.34 0.64 7.04
CA ILE A 23 14.20 -0.44 6.06
C ILE A 23 15.43 -0.47 5.14
N VAL A 24 15.83 0.71 4.63
CA VAL A 24 16.96 0.84 3.70
C VAL A 24 18.27 0.40 4.35
N LEU A 25 18.49 0.72 5.63
CA LEU A 25 19.73 0.34 6.35
C LEU A 25 19.83 -1.17 6.62
N ASN A 26 18.71 -1.89 6.70
CA ASN A 26 18.75 -3.31 7.00
C ASN A 26 19.11 -4.16 5.78
N GLY A 27 18.65 -3.80 4.58
CA GLY A 27 18.99 -4.49 3.35
C GLY A 27 18.68 -5.99 3.34
N ILE A 28 17.63 -6.43 4.05
CA ILE A 28 17.26 -7.84 4.22
C ILE A 28 16.22 -8.21 3.17
N ASP A 29 16.30 -9.42 2.61
CA ASP A 29 15.32 -9.94 1.66
C ASP A 29 14.00 -10.24 2.38
N TYR A 30 12.90 -9.79 1.79
CA TYR A 30 11.58 -9.85 2.39
C TYR A 30 10.65 -10.76 1.57
N ILE A 31 10.20 -11.87 2.16
CA ILE A 31 9.29 -12.87 1.55
C ILE A 31 9.76 -13.28 0.13
N ASP A 32 9.07 -12.80 -0.91
CA ASP A 32 9.32 -13.15 -2.31
C ASP A 32 10.72 -12.73 -2.79
N ASP A 33 11.34 -11.73 -2.15
CA ASP A 33 12.69 -11.29 -2.48
C ASP A 33 13.72 -12.41 -2.31
N MET A 34 13.52 -13.30 -1.32
CA MET A 34 14.42 -14.43 -1.09
C MET A 34 14.48 -15.38 -2.30
N GLY A 35 13.33 -15.72 -2.87
CA GLY A 35 13.28 -16.55 -4.06
C GLY A 35 13.81 -15.85 -5.31
N ARG A 36 13.54 -14.55 -5.46
CA ARG A 36 14.06 -13.75 -6.58
C ARG A 36 15.57 -13.57 -6.52
N ALA A 37 16.12 -13.44 -5.33
CA ALA A 37 17.57 -13.33 -5.15
C ALA A 37 18.32 -14.58 -5.66
N ILE A 38 17.70 -15.77 -5.58
CA ILE A 38 18.30 -17.03 -6.05
C ILE A 38 18.10 -17.22 -7.56
N SER A 39 16.91 -16.97 -8.10
CA SER A 39 16.54 -17.40 -9.45
C SER A 39 16.26 -16.26 -10.44
N GLY A 40 16.07 -15.02 -9.95
CA GLY A 40 15.84 -13.84 -10.81
C GLY A 40 14.52 -13.87 -11.56
N TYR A 41 13.50 -14.60 -11.08
CA TYR A 41 12.19 -14.67 -11.73
C TYR A 41 11.41 -13.36 -11.59
N GLY A 42 10.59 -13.05 -12.60
CA GLY A 42 9.73 -11.89 -12.62
C GLY A 42 8.33 -12.14 -12.01
N TRP A 43 7.36 -11.36 -12.44
CA TRP A 43 5.97 -11.39 -11.97
C TRP A 43 4.99 -11.74 -13.11
N SER A 44 5.46 -12.37 -14.17
CA SER A 44 4.63 -12.69 -15.34
C SER A 44 3.49 -13.64 -14.98
N ASP A 45 3.76 -14.64 -14.11
CA ASP A 45 2.77 -15.61 -13.62
C ASP A 45 1.71 -14.98 -12.68
N ASP A 46 2.00 -13.77 -12.16
CA ASP A 46 1.03 -12.96 -11.42
C ASP A 46 0.27 -11.98 -12.36
N GLY A 47 0.55 -11.99 -13.68
CA GLY A 47 0.01 -11.03 -14.65
C GLY A 47 0.62 -9.64 -14.55
N ARG A 48 1.73 -9.49 -13.83
CA ARG A 48 2.41 -8.22 -13.58
C ARG A 48 3.60 -8.04 -14.54
N PHE A 49 3.36 -8.27 -15.83
CA PHE A 49 4.39 -8.27 -16.88
C PHE A 49 5.09 -6.92 -17.03
N VAL A 50 4.41 -5.80 -16.74
CA VAL A 50 5.03 -4.47 -16.75
C VAL A 50 6.06 -4.34 -15.62
N SER A 51 5.83 -4.96 -14.45
CA SER A 51 6.81 -5.03 -13.36
C SER A 51 8.06 -5.79 -13.79
N THR A 52 7.88 -6.95 -14.44
CA THR A 52 8.99 -7.75 -14.97
C THR A 52 9.82 -6.94 -15.97
N LEU A 53 9.15 -6.36 -16.97
CA LEU A 53 9.81 -5.54 -18.00
C LEU A 53 10.54 -4.34 -17.39
N LEU A 54 9.91 -3.60 -16.47
CA LEU A 54 10.51 -2.46 -15.79
C LEU A 54 11.82 -2.83 -15.09
N MET A 55 11.78 -3.90 -14.31
CA MET A 55 12.94 -4.30 -13.51
C MET A 55 14.06 -4.91 -14.39
N GLN A 56 13.72 -5.62 -15.46
CA GLN A 56 14.67 -6.11 -16.43
C GLN A 56 15.37 -4.95 -17.18
N ILE A 57 14.61 -3.95 -17.63
CA ILE A 57 15.19 -2.76 -18.27
C ILE A 57 16.14 -2.02 -17.32
N LEU A 58 15.74 -1.81 -16.08
CA LEU A 58 16.56 -1.08 -15.10
C LEU A 58 17.80 -1.86 -14.67
N SER A 59 17.76 -3.19 -14.68
CA SER A 59 18.90 -4.05 -14.37
C SER A 59 19.76 -4.40 -15.57
N PHE A 60 19.38 -3.97 -16.79
CA PHE A 60 20.05 -4.29 -18.06
C PHE A 60 20.25 -5.82 -18.22
N SER A 61 19.27 -6.63 -17.84
CA SER A 61 19.34 -8.09 -17.83
C SER A 61 17.98 -8.69 -18.20
N ASP A 62 18.00 -9.89 -18.77
CA ASP A 62 16.81 -10.73 -18.99
C ASP A 62 16.23 -11.33 -17.71
N LYS A 63 17.00 -11.27 -16.60
CA LYS A 63 16.57 -11.62 -15.25
C LYS A 63 16.29 -10.38 -14.42
N VAL A 64 15.42 -10.55 -13.41
CA VAL A 64 15.17 -9.50 -12.42
C VAL A 64 16.29 -9.54 -11.38
N LEU A 65 17.18 -8.55 -11.43
CA LEU A 65 18.31 -8.44 -10.52
C LEU A 65 18.03 -7.44 -9.38
N PRO A 66 18.71 -7.55 -8.23
CA PRO A 66 18.51 -6.65 -7.09
C PRO A 66 19.04 -5.25 -7.39
N LEU A 67 18.17 -4.25 -7.37
CA LEU A 67 18.53 -2.83 -7.52
C LEU A 67 18.45 -2.07 -6.19
N PHE A 68 18.47 -2.80 -5.08
CA PHE A 68 18.49 -2.20 -3.75
C PHE A 68 19.87 -1.56 -3.45
N PRO A 69 19.94 -0.39 -2.77
CA PRO A 69 18.83 0.42 -2.23
C PRO A 69 18.19 1.39 -3.25
N TYR A 70 18.71 1.44 -4.47
CA TYR A 70 18.30 2.39 -5.50
C TYR A 70 16.78 2.32 -5.80
N ALA A 71 16.24 1.11 -6.03
CA ALA A 71 14.83 0.93 -6.30
C ALA A 71 13.94 1.42 -5.14
N THR A 72 14.33 1.17 -3.89
CA THR A 72 13.58 1.62 -2.70
C THR A 72 13.64 3.14 -2.55
N ILE A 73 14.79 3.77 -2.80
CA ILE A 73 14.92 5.25 -2.81
C ILE A 73 14.00 5.88 -3.87
N LEU A 74 14.01 5.35 -5.09
CA LEU A 74 13.11 5.81 -6.16
C LEU A 74 11.64 5.60 -5.78
N SER A 75 11.31 4.48 -5.15
CA SER A 75 9.98 4.18 -4.63
C SER A 75 9.47 5.28 -3.68
N VAL A 76 10.30 5.70 -2.74
CA VAL A 76 9.99 6.78 -1.80
C VAL A 76 9.77 8.11 -2.54
N ILE A 77 10.66 8.46 -3.48
CA ILE A 77 10.56 9.71 -4.26
C ILE A 77 9.25 9.72 -5.07
N ILE A 78 8.94 8.63 -5.76
CA ILE A 78 7.71 8.48 -6.57
C ILE A 78 6.47 8.59 -5.70
N THR A 79 6.47 7.98 -4.51
CA THR A 79 5.33 8.03 -3.60
C THR A 79 5.15 9.42 -2.98
N CYS A 80 6.24 10.13 -2.64
CA CYS A 80 6.20 11.53 -2.22
C CYS A 80 5.61 12.42 -3.33
N PHE A 81 6.01 12.18 -4.58
CA PHE A 81 5.47 12.92 -5.73
C PHE A 81 3.98 12.64 -5.93
N SER A 82 3.56 11.38 -5.77
CA SER A 82 2.14 10.98 -5.80
C SER A 82 1.32 11.70 -4.72
N GLY A 83 1.84 11.76 -3.48
CA GLY A 83 1.25 12.50 -2.39
C GLY A 83 1.18 14.01 -2.67
N PHE A 84 2.19 14.57 -3.33
CA PHE A 84 2.19 15.96 -3.76
C PHE A 84 1.07 16.24 -4.77
N ILE A 85 0.87 15.39 -5.77
CA ILE A 85 -0.25 15.52 -6.73
C ILE A 85 -1.59 15.51 -5.98
N ILE A 86 -1.80 14.57 -5.05
CA ILE A 86 -3.00 14.50 -4.21
C ILE A 86 -3.20 15.80 -3.42
N SER A 87 -2.13 16.34 -2.82
CA SER A 87 -2.23 17.56 -2.04
C SER A 87 -2.57 18.78 -2.91
N GLU A 88 -2.06 18.85 -4.14
CA GLU A 88 -2.43 19.90 -5.09
C GLU A 88 -3.87 19.78 -5.60
N LEU A 89 -4.37 18.55 -5.75
CA LEU A 89 -5.76 18.32 -6.18
C LEU A 89 -6.78 18.80 -5.14
N PHE A 90 -6.52 18.54 -3.86
CA PHE A 90 -7.52 18.75 -2.80
C PHE A 90 -7.25 19.96 -1.90
N PHE A 91 -5.97 20.32 -1.68
CA PHE A 91 -5.55 21.30 -0.67
C PHE A 91 -4.73 22.44 -1.24
N LYS A 92 -4.93 22.79 -2.52
CA LYS A 92 -4.14 23.80 -3.24
C LYS A 92 -3.95 25.11 -2.47
N HIS A 93 -4.98 25.56 -1.75
CA HIS A 93 -4.99 26.81 -1.00
C HIS A 93 -4.58 26.66 0.47
N SER A 94 -4.40 25.44 0.96
CA SER A 94 -3.98 25.19 2.33
C SER A 94 -2.49 25.55 2.53
N LYS A 95 -2.20 26.27 3.62
CA LYS A 95 -0.82 26.55 4.05
C LYS A 95 -0.06 25.26 4.43
N TYR A 96 -0.79 24.21 4.81
CA TYR A 96 -0.28 22.96 5.38
C TYR A 96 -0.25 21.80 4.37
N LYS A 97 -0.54 22.03 3.10
CA LYS A 97 -0.62 21.01 2.05
C LYS A 97 0.62 20.09 1.96
N PHE A 98 1.80 20.62 2.33
CA PHE A 98 3.04 19.84 2.26
C PHE A 98 3.07 18.67 3.25
N ILE A 99 2.48 18.81 4.46
CA ILE A 99 2.40 17.69 5.40
C ILE A 99 1.34 16.69 4.98
N PHE A 100 0.25 17.15 4.34
CA PHE A 100 -0.81 16.28 3.83
C PHE A 100 -0.30 15.38 2.69
N SER A 101 0.73 15.82 1.96
CA SER A 101 1.37 14.99 0.92
C SER A 101 2.09 13.76 1.47
N LEU A 102 2.47 13.75 2.75
CA LEU A 102 3.10 12.60 3.39
C LEU A 102 2.12 11.48 3.75
N VAL A 103 0.81 11.75 3.86
CA VAL A 103 -0.20 10.77 4.29
C VAL A 103 -0.18 9.49 3.46
N LEU A 104 0.12 9.60 2.15
CA LEU A 104 0.17 8.45 1.26
C LEU A 104 1.36 7.54 1.59
N LEU A 105 2.56 8.12 1.69
CA LEU A 105 3.80 7.38 1.97
C LEU A 105 3.81 6.81 3.39
N THR A 106 3.37 7.61 4.37
CA THR A 106 3.41 7.24 5.78
C THR A 106 2.20 6.42 6.24
N SER A 107 1.41 5.89 5.30
CA SER A 107 0.38 4.92 5.63
C SER A 107 1.00 3.69 6.28
N PRO A 108 0.52 3.23 7.46
CA PRO A 108 1.04 2.03 8.12
C PRO A 108 1.05 0.80 7.22
N PHE A 109 0.05 0.68 6.34
CA PHE A 109 -0.07 -0.44 5.40
C PHE A 109 0.92 -0.37 4.25
N PHE A 110 1.30 0.84 3.81
CA PHE A 110 2.27 1.02 2.73
C PHE A 110 3.70 0.65 3.14
N LEU A 111 3.96 0.54 4.43
CA LEU A 111 5.25 0.16 4.97
C LEU A 111 5.68 -1.25 4.52
N GLU A 112 4.73 -2.19 4.37
CA GLU A 112 5.01 -3.50 3.79
C GLU A 112 5.47 -3.39 2.33
N ASN A 113 4.85 -2.50 1.53
CA ASN A 113 5.25 -2.28 0.13
C ASN A 113 6.72 -1.80 0.02
N LEU A 114 7.17 -0.96 0.97
CA LEU A 114 8.55 -0.48 1.01
C LEU A 114 9.56 -1.53 1.49
N SER A 115 9.09 -2.57 2.19
CA SER A 115 9.95 -3.64 2.72
C SER A 115 10.46 -4.57 1.64
N TYR A 116 9.78 -4.65 0.49
CA TYR A 116 10.22 -5.44 -0.66
C TYR A 116 11.31 -4.72 -1.45
N LYS A 117 12.46 -5.35 -1.64
CA LYS A 117 13.58 -4.80 -2.42
C LYS A 117 13.26 -4.73 -3.92
N TYR A 118 12.55 -5.73 -4.44
CA TYR A 118 12.24 -5.87 -5.86
C TYR A 118 10.89 -5.24 -6.22
N ASP A 119 9.87 -5.41 -5.38
CA ASP A 119 8.50 -4.98 -5.67
C ASP A 119 8.23 -3.51 -5.32
N SER A 120 9.02 -2.87 -4.44
CA SER A 120 8.74 -1.51 -3.95
C SER A 120 8.62 -0.48 -5.08
N LEU A 121 9.51 -0.53 -6.06
CA LEU A 121 9.49 0.41 -7.19
C LEU A 121 8.30 0.20 -8.12
N PRO A 122 7.99 -1.01 -8.62
CA PRO A 122 6.78 -1.27 -9.39
C PRO A 122 5.50 -0.89 -8.66
N MET A 123 5.40 -1.19 -7.35
CA MET A 123 4.22 -0.84 -6.53
C MET A 123 4.06 0.68 -6.41
N SER A 124 5.14 1.42 -6.16
CA SER A 124 5.09 2.88 -6.05
C SER A 124 4.79 3.56 -7.38
N LEU A 125 5.33 3.04 -8.48
CA LEU A 125 5.02 3.52 -9.81
C LEU A 125 3.54 3.30 -10.16
N SER A 126 2.96 2.16 -9.75
CA SER A 126 1.53 1.90 -9.92
C SER A 126 0.66 2.92 -9.18
N VAL A 127 1.08 3.35 -7.97
CA VAL A 127 0.39 4.41 -7.20
C VAL A 127 0.41 5.72 -7.97
N LEU A 128 1.56 6.11 -8.52
CA LEU A 128 1.67 7.32 -9.33
C LEU A 128 0.76 7.25 -10.56
N MET A 129 0.81 6.13 -11.30
CA MET A 129 -0.02 5.93 -12.50
C MET A 129 -1.52 5.94 -12.19
N ALA A 130 -1.95 5.46 -11.02
CA ALA A 130 -3.35 5.55 -10.60
C ALA A 130 -3.83 6.99 -10.32
N ILE A 131 -2.92 7.91 -9.99
CA ILE A 131 -3.23 9.28 -9.56
C ILE A 131 -3.06 10.30 -10.70
N VAL A 132 -2.03 10.14 -11.53
CA VAL A 132 -1.65 11.10 -12.60
C VAL A 132 -2.81 11.50 -13.50
N PRO A 133 -3.73 10.62 -13.97
CA PRO A 133 -4.82 11.03 -14.84
C PRO A 133 -5.69 12.14 -14.25
N PHE A 134 -5.85 12.18 -12.93
CA PHE A 134 -6.70 13.17 -12.25
C PHE A 134 -6.16 14.59 -12.30
N THR A 135 -4.90 14.79 -12.67
CA THR A 135 -4.37 16.14 -12.97
C THR A 135 -5.09 16.76 -14.17
N LEU A 136 -5.69 15.92 -15.02
CA LEU A 136 -6.38 16.27 -16.26
C LEU A 136 -7.88 15.94 -16.24
N TYR A 137 -8.49 15.67 -15.07
CA TYR A 137 -9.87 15.14 -14.98
C TYR A 137 -10.97 16.03 -15.61
N ARG A 138 -10.67 17.31 -15.85
CA ARG A 138 -11.55 18.26 -16.54
C ARG A 138 -11.30 18.33 -18.05
N ASN A 139 -10.22 17.73 -18.54
CA ASN A 139 -9.81 17.75 -19.93
C ASN A 139 -10.37 16.55 -20.69
N HIS A 140 -10.52 16.67 -22.01
CA HIS A 140 -10.89 15.56 -22.90
C HIS A 140 -9.85 14.43 -22.93
N ILE A 141 -8.58 14.75 -22.63
CA ILE A 141 -7.48 13.78 -22.56
C ILE A 141 -7.57 12.85 -21.35
N PHE A 142 -8.47 13.14 -20.39
CA PHE A 142 -8.63 12.33 -19.16
C PHE A 142 -8.89 10.84 -19.46
N ILE A 143 -9.81 10.52 -20.37
CA ILE A 143 -10.17 9.13 -20.69
C ILE A 143 -8.96 8.37 -21.28
N PRO A 144 -8.33 8.80 -22.40
CA PRO A 144 -7.19 8.09 -22.98
C PRO A 144 -6.00 8.00 -22.02
N MET A 145 -5.71 9.05 -21.24
CA MET A 145 -4.67 9.02 -20.21
C MET A 145 -5.01 8.02 -19.11
N SER A 146 -6.27 7.98 -18.66
CA SER A 146 -6.72 7.01 -17.67
C SER A 146 -6.57 5.57 -18.16
N ILE A 147 -6.95 5.30 -19.40
CA ILE A 147 -6.84 3.95 -19.99
C ILE A 147 -5.36 3.54 -20.02
N LEU A 148 -4.49 4.39 -20.56
CA LEU A 148 -3.04 4.10 -20.64
C LEU A 148 -2.44 3.82 -19.24
N CYS A 149 -2.70 4.71 -18.29
CA CYS A 149 -2.20 4.57 -16.93
C CYS A 149 -2.77 3.34 -16.22
N LEU A 150 -4.06 3.01 -16.40
CA LEU A 150 -4.69 1.85 -15.77
C LEU A 150 -4.18 0.53 -16.36
N VAL A 151 -3.89 0.45 -17.67
CA VAL A 151 -3.23 -0.73 -18.24
C VAL A 151 -1.85 -0.92 -17.59
N ALA A 152 -1.08 0.16 -17.41
CA ALA A 152 0.19 0.10 -16.69
C ALA A 152 0.00 -0.33 -15.21
N VAL A 153 -0.99 0.22 -14.50
CA VAL A 153 -1.33 -0.17 -13.11
C VAL A 153 -1.62 -1.67 -13.02
N LEU A 154 -2.47 -2.20 -13.90
CA LEU A 154 -2.83 -3.62 -13.90
C LEU A 154 -1.62 -4.53 -14.20
N GLY A 155 -0.71 -4.08 -15.05
CA GLY A 155 0.54 -4.79 -15.35
C GLY A 155 1.66 -4.58 -14.31
N LEU A 156 1.55 -3.57 -13.44
CA LEU A 156 2.48 -3.31 -12.33
C LEU A 156 2.01 -3.93 -11.02
N TYR A 157 0.85 -3.50 -10.51
CA TYR A 157 0.28 -3.98 -9.26
C TYR A 157 -1.24 -3.78 -9.24
N GLN A 158 -1.98 -4.85 -9.54
CA GLN A 158 -3.44 -4.79 -9.81
C GLN A 158 -4.26 -4.17 -8.69
N THR A 159 -3.88 -4.43 -7.41
CA THR A 159 -4.58 -3.90 -6.23
C THR A 159 -4.64 -2.38 -6.22
N THR A 160 -3.64 -1.71 -6.79
CA THR A 160 -3.58 -0.24 -6.88
C THR A 160 -4.65 0.34 -7.78
N SER A 161 -5.29 -0.46 -8.66
CA SER A 161 -6.40 0.02 -9.48
C SER A 161 -7.58 0.54 -8.64
N MET A 162 -7.73 0.06 -7.41
CA MET A 162 -8.75 0.54 -6.47
C MET A 162 -8.46 1.97 -5.97
N LEU A 163 -7.18 2.37 -5.92
CA LEU A 163 -6.81 3.75 -5.58
C LEU A 163 -7.33 4.76 -6.62
N TYR A 164 -7.39 4.39 -7.89
CA TYR A 164 -7.99 5.21 -8.94
C TYR A 164 -9.46 5.53 -8.64
N PHE A 165 -10.25 4.54 -8.20
CA PHE A 165 -11.63 4.76 -7.75
C PHE A 165 -11.69 5.56 -6.46
N ALA A 166 -10.79 5.32 -5.51
CA ALA A 166 -10.73 6.05 -4.24
C ALA A 166 -10.48 7.56 -4.47
N VAL A 167 -9.57 7.91 -5.38
CA VAL A 167 -9.32 9.32 -5.77
C VAL A 167 -10.57 9.92 -6.44
N THR A 168 -11.28 9.16 -7.29
CA THR A 168 -12.56 9.61 -7.89
C THR A 168 -13.58 9.96 -6.81
N ILE A 169 -13.75 9.08 -5.81
CA ILE A 169 -14.68 9.31 -4.69
C ILE A 169 -14.29 10.57 -3.91
N CYS A 170 -12.99 10.77 -3.63
CA CYS A 170 -12.51 11.98 -2.97
C CYS A 170 -12.81 13.25 -3.80
N ILE A 171 -12.68 13.20 -5.14
CA ILE A 171 -13.01 14.35 -6.03
C ILE A 171 -14.53 14.60 -6.02
N ILE A 172 -15.35 13.57 -6.07
CA ILE A 172 -16.82 13.68 -6.00
C ILE A 172 -17.21 14.31 -4.66
N MET A 173 -16.70 13.79 -3.55
CA MET A 173 -16.96 14.32 -2.22
C MET A 173 -16.54 15.80 -2.10
N SER A 174 -15.31 16.14 -2.53
CA SER A 174 -14.84 17.52 -2.57
C SER A 174 -15.75 18.43 -3.42
N SER A 175 -16.17 17.95 -4.60
CA SER A 175 -17.05 18.69 -5.51
C SER A 175 -18.44 18.95 -4.92
N VAL A 176 -19.01 17.96 -4.23
CA VAL A 176 -20.30 18.11 -3.51
C VAL A 176 -20.18 19.11 -2.38
N LEU A 177 -19.09 19.05 -1.61
CA LEU A 177 -18.80 19.99 -0.53
C LEU A 177 -18.54 21.41 -1.05
N ASP A 178 -18.00 21.57 -2.26
CA ASP A 178 -17.84 22.85 -2.94
C ASP A 178 -19.13 23.38 -3.60
N GLY A 179 -20.25 22.64 -3.52
CA GLY A 179 -21.53 23.01 -4.11
C GLY A 179 -21.60 22.87 -5.63
N LYS A 180 -20.72 22.05 -6.23
CA LYS A 180 -20.71 21.82 -7.69
C LYS A 180 -21.86 20.97 -8.16
N ASN A 181 -22.14 21.03 -9.46
CA ASN A 181 -23.27 20.34 -10.09
C ASN A 181 -23.12 18.81 -9.96
N LYS A 182 -24.17 18.15 -9.48
CA LYS A 182 -24.26 16.68 -9.36
C LYS A 182 -24.05 15.97 -10.70
N THR A 183 -24.46 16.61 -11.81
CA THR A 183 -24.27 16.06 -13.16
C THR A 183 -22.77 15.93 -13.52
N GLU A 184 -21.92 16.87 -13.09
CA GLU A 184 -20.49 16.77 -13.31
C GLU A 184 -19.86 15.62 -12.49
N CYS A 185 -20.32 15.43 -11.26
CA CYS A 185 -19.91 14.31 -10.42
C CYS A 185 -20.28 12.96 -11.06
N PHE A 186 -21.52 12.84 -11.55
CA PHE A 186 -21.97 11.64 -12.25
C PHE A 186 -21.18 11.39 -13.53
N LYS A 187 -20.97 12.43 -14.37
CA LYS A 187 -20.13 12.31 -15.57
C LYS A 187 -18.71 11.84 -15.24
N LEU A 188 -18.12 12.32 -14.15
CA LEU A 188 -16.79 11.86 -13.73
C LEU A 188 -16.82 10.39 -13.34
N ALA A 189 -17.81 9.95 -12.55
CA ALA A 189 -17.96 8.54 -12.17
C ALA A 189 -18.10 7.63 -13.41
N CYS A 190 -18.94 8.03 -14.40
CA CYS A 190 -19.08 7.29 -15.65
C CYS A 190 -17.77 7.24 -16.45
N LYS A 191 -17.04 8.36 -16.60
CA LYS A 191 -15.75 8.39 -17.28
C LYS A 191 -14.73 7.48 -16.60
N THR A 192 -14.69 7.48 -15.28
CA THR A 192 -13.80 6.64 -14.47
C THR A 192 -14.11 5.16 -14.70
N LEU A 193 -15.39 4.78 -14.63
CA LEU A 193 -15.82 3.39 -14.84
C LEU A 193 -15.51 2.91 -16.27
N VAL A 194 -15.86 3.71 -17.29
CA VAL A 194 -15.57 3.38 -18.70
C VAL A 194 -14.07 3.22 -18.92
N SER A 195 -13.25 4.14 -18.41
CA SER A 195 -11.79 4.04 -18.54
C SER A 195 -11.26 2.76 -17.92
N PHE A 196 -11.76 2.36 -16.74
CA PHE A 196 -11.35 1.13 -16.08
C PHE A 196 -11.76 -0.11 -16.86
N VAL A 197 -13.00 -0.18 -17.34
CA VAL A 197 -13.50 -1.33 -18.13
C VAL A 197 -12.67 -1.50 -19.40
N VAL A 198 -12.43 -0.41 -20.15
CA VAL A 198 -11.63 -0.47 -21.36
C VAL A 198 -10.18 -0.87 -21.06
N ALA A 199 -9.57 -0.30 -20.03
CA ALA A 199 -8.22 -0.65 -19.61
C ALA A 199 -8.12 -2.12 -19.19
N PHE A 200 -9.11 -2.63 -18.46
CA PHE A 200 -9.15 -4.03 -18.04
C PHE A 200 -9.28 -4.99 -19.23
N LEU A 201 -10.10 -4.65 -20.23
CA LEU A 201 -10.21 -5.44 -21.46
C LEU A 201 -8.89 -5.45 -22.23
N ILE A 202 -8.21 -4.30 -22.38
CA ILE A 202 -6.90 -4.22 -23.02
C ILE A 202 -5.88 -5.05 -22.23
N TYR A 203 -5.83 -4.92 -20.90
CA TYR A 203 -4.94 -5.71 -20.05
C TYR A 203 -5.17 -7.21 -20.22
N LYS A 204 -6.43 -7.67 -20.21
CA LYS A 204 -6.77 -9.08 -20.42
C LYS A 204 -6.37 -9.57 -21.82
N SER A 205 -6.53 -8.74 -22.85
CA SER A 205 -6.07 -9.06 -24.20
C SER A 205 -4.54 -9.20 -24.27
N LEU A 206 -3.81 -8.33 -23.56
CA LEU A 206 -2.35 -8.42 -23.47
C LEU A 206 -1.89 -9.69 -22.74
N VAL A 207 -2.55 -10.06 -21.64
CA VAL A 207 -2.27 -11.32 -20.89
C VAL A 207 -2.47 -12.54 -21.82
N LEU A 208 -3.52 -12.56 -22.63
CA LEU A 208 -3.77 -13.63 -23.60
C LEU A 208 -2.74 -13.64 -24.73
N LEU A 209 -2.40 -12.47 -25.32
CA LEU A 209 -1.40 -12.35 -26.38
C LEU A 209 -0.01 -12.79 -25.94
N LEU A 210 0.36 -12.51 -24.69
CA LEU A 210 1.62 -12.92 -24.09
C LEU A 210 1.59 -14.36 -23.55
N ALA A 211 0.47 -15.09 -23.73
CA ALA A 211 0.26 -16.46 -23.26
C ALA A 211 0.61 -16.66 -21.77
N LEU A 212 0.34 -15.65 -20.93
CA LEU A 212 0.64 -15.71 -19.49
C LEU A 212 -0.37 -16.58 -18.76
N ASN A 213 0.12 -17.54 -17.99
CA ASN A 213 -0.71 -18.31 -17.06
C ASN A 213 -0.83 -17.54 -15.75
N VAL A 214 -2.04 -17.07 -15.38
CA VAL A 214 -2.27 -16.20 -14.22
C VAL A 214 -3.26 -16.85 -13.26
N PRO A 215 -2.91 -17.94 -12.55
CA PRO A 215 -3.83 -18.66 -11.68
C PRO A 215 -4.34 -17.82 -10.51
N ARG A 216 -3.52 -16.93 -9.97
CA ARG A 216 -3.85 -16.07 -8.83
C ARG A 216 -4.86 -14.95 -9.13
N SER A 217 -5.17 -14.69 -10.40
CA SER A 217 -6.16 -13.66 -10.79
C SER A 217 -7.59 -14.19 -10.92
N GLN A 218 -7.84 -15.44 -10.51
CA GLN A 218 -9.18 -16.03 -10.53
C GLN A 218 -10.04 -15.43 -9.43
N PHE A 219 -11.29 -15.11 -9.76
CA PHE A 219 -12.31 -14.65 -8.80
C PHE A 219 -13.07 -15.84 -8.19
N ILE A 220 -13.64 -15.60 -7.01
CA ILE A 220 -14.57 -16.54 -6.38
C ILE A 220 -15.77 -16.81 -7.27
N SER A 221 -16.30 -18.03 -7.22
CA SER A 221 -17.55 -18.38 -7.87
C SER A 221 -18.73 -17.76 -7.12
N ILE A 222 -19.70 -17.25 -7.87
CA ILE A 222 -20.96 -16.73 -7.30
C ILE A 222 -21.88 -17.93 -7.03
N ASN A 223 -21.98 -18.32 -5.76
CA ASN A 223 -22.83 -19.40 -5.27
C ASN A 223 -23.56 -18.96 -3.97
N SER A 224 -24.39 -19.85 -3.41
CA SER A 224 -25.12 -19.57 -2.16
C SER A 224 -24.25 -19.26 -0.95
N GLU A 225 -22.97 -19.65 -0.95
CA GLU A 225 -22.03 -19.48 0.18
C GLU A 225 -21.24 -18.18 0.08
N ILE A 226 -21.35 -17.41 -1.01
CA ILE A 226 -20.56 -16.20 -1.25
C ILE A 226 -20.64 -15.20 -0.11
N LEU A 227 -21.83 -15.02 0.49
CA LEU A 227 -22.03 -14.05 1.56
C LEU A 227 -21.26 -14.46 2.83
N ASN A 228 -21.31 -15.75 3.20
CA ASN A 228 -20.57 -16.27 4.35
C ASN A 228 -19.06 -16.14 4.15
N LEU A 229 -18.59 -16.43 2.93
CA LEU A 229 -17.19 -16.27 2.55
C LEU A 229 -16.72 -14.81 2.63
N LEU A 230 -17.52 -13.86 2.14
CA LEU A 230 -17.20 -12.44 2.22
C LEU A 230 -17.18 -11.93 3.67
N ILE A 231 -18.10 -12.41 4.52
CA ILE A 231 -18.13 -12.09 5.96
C ILE A 231 -16.87 -12.61 6.64
N GLU A 232 -16.48 -13.87 6.38
CA GLU A 232 -15.26 -14.48 6.94
C GLU A 232 -14.02 -13.68 6.53
N ARG A 233 -13.89 -13.36 5.25
CA ARG A 233 -12.78 -12.57 4.71
C ARG A 233 -12.70 -11.19 5.33
N THR A 234 -13.84 -10.52 5.52
CA THR A 234 -13.91 -9.21 6.18
C THR A 234 -13.45 -9.28 7.63
N LYS A 235 -13.69 -10.39 8.35
CA LYS A 235 -13.18 -10.58 9.73
C LYS A 235 -11.65 -10.55 9.79
N HIS A 236 -10.96 -11.13 8.80
CA HIS A 236 -9.49 -11.10 8.77
C HIS A 236 -8.94 -9.67 8.60
N PHE A 237 -9.55 -8.85 7.74
CA PHE A 237 -9.19 -7.44 7.63
C PHE A 237 -9.51 -6.66 8.90
N HIS A 238 -10.62 -6.98 9.57
CA HIS A 238 -10.94 -6.39 10.87
C HIS A 238 -9.88 -6.74 11.94
N ILE A 239 -9.40 -8.00 11.98
CA ILE A 239 -8.33 -8.42 12.91
C ILE A 239 -7.03 -7.64 12.61
N MET A 240 -6.68 -7.44 11.34
CA MET A 240 -5.51 -6.65 10.95
C MET A 240 -5.66 -5.17 11.37
N LEU A 241 -6.81 -4.56 11.15
CA LEU A 241 -7.12 -3.20 11.61
C LEU A 241 -7.05 -3.10 13.14
N LYS A 242 -7.66 -4.07 13.84
CA LYS A 242 -7.58 -4.13 15.30
C LYS A 242 -6.14 -4.18 15.78
N ALA A 243 -5.31 -5.04 15.19
CA ALA A 243 -3.88 -5.12 15.52
C ALA A 243 -3.16 -3.78 15.32
N LEU A 244 -3.50 -2.99 14.28
CA LEU A 244 -2.97 -1.65 14.08
C LEU A 244 -3.40 -0.70 15.21
N PHE A 245 -4.68 -0.70 15.58
CA PHE A 245 -5.19 0.16 16.66
C PHE A 245 -4.59 -0.22 18.02
N ASP A 246 -4.48 -1.51 18.32
CA ASP A 246 -3.86 -2.04 19.55
C ASP A 246 -2.35 -1.72 19.62
N SER A 247 -1.71 -1.43 18.47
CA SER A 247 -0.31 -1.00 18.36
C SER A 247 -0.08 0.49 18.69
N GLY A 248 -1.04 1.16 19.30
CA GLY A 248 -0.96 2.58 19.64
C GLY A 248 -1.43 3.54 18.54
N TYR A 249 -1.84 3.06 17.37
CA TYR A 249 -2.41 3.91 16.32
C TYR A 249 -3.68 4.62 16.79
N PHE A 250 -4.45 3.99 17.68
CA PHE A 250 -5.62 4.62 18.30
C PHE A 250 -5.26 5.95 18.99
N ILE A 251 -4.17 5.98 19.77
CA ILE A 251 -3.73 7.18 20.48
C ILE A 251 -3.37 8.30 19.49
N ALA A 252 -2.67 7.95 18.41
CA ALA A 252 -2.27 8.91 17.40
C ALA A 252 -3.45 9.40 16.55
N SER A 253 -4.44 8.55 16.28
CA SER A 253 -5.57 8.86 15.39
C SER A 253 -6.80 9.43 16.11
N ALA A 254 -7.00 9.14 17.39
CA ALA A 254 -8.20 9.58 18.13
C ALA A 254 -8.42 11.10 18.08
N PRO A 255 -7.42 12.00 18.34
CA PRO A 255 -7.61 13.44 18.23
C PRO A 255 -8.02 13.89 16.83
N PHE A 256 -7.44 13.24 15.80
CA PHE A 256 -7.76 13.50 14.39
C PHE A 256 -9.21 13.10 14.06
N VAL A 257 -9.66 11.93 14.52
CA VAL A 257 -11.04 11.44 14.34
C VAL A 257 -12.05 12.32 15.09
N ILE A 258 -11.72 12.76 16.31
CA ILE A 258 -12.57 13.68 17.08
C ILE A 258 -12.71 15.02 16.34
N LEU A 259 -11.61 15.60 15.87
CA LEU A 259 -11.65 16.84 15.10
C LEU A 259 -12.46 16.69 13.81
N PHE A 260 -12.33 15.55 13.12
CA PHE A 260 -13.14 15.24 11.95
C PHE A 260 -14.63 15.19 12.28
N ALA A 261 -15.02 14.48 13.38
CA ALA A 261 -16.41 14.37 13.79
C ALA A 261 -17.00 15.77 14.12
N MET A 262 -16.28 16.60 14.87
CA MET A 262 -16.67 17.98 15.15
C MET A 262 -16.84 18.82 13.87
N SER A 263 -15.89 18.68 12.94
CA SER A 263 -15.91 19.37 11.66
C SER A 263 -17.09 18.95 10.79
N LEU A 264 -17.40 17.65 10.80
CA LEU A 264 -18.55 17.10 10.07
C LEU A 264 -19.87 17.64 10.63
N VAL A 265 -20.06 17.61 11.95
CA VAL A 265 -21.25 18.17 12.62
C VAL A 265 -21.39 19.66 12.29
N TYR A 266 -20.31 20.43 12.39
CA TYR A 266 -20.32 21.85 12.06
C TYR A 266 -20.72 22.11 10.59
N LEU A 267 -20.13 21.37 9.63
CA LEU A 267 -20.46 21.47 8.22
C LEU A 267 -21.94 21.15 7.93
N LEU A 268 -22.47 20.10 8.56
CA LEU A 268 -23.86 19.70 8.41
C LEU A 268 -24.83 20.75 9.01
N ALA A 269 -24.49 21.32 10.15
CA ALA A 269 -25.26 22.40 10.75
C ALA A 269 -25.30 23.66 9.86
N LEU A 270 -24.17 23.99 9.21
CA LEU A 270 -24.12 25.12 8.26
C LEU A 270 -24.91 24.86 6.98
N ARG A 271 -24.78 23.65 6.41
CA ARG A 271 -25.38 23.31 5.12
C ARG A 271 -26.85 22.93 5.21
N LYS A 272 -27.34 22.52 6.38
CA LYS A 272 -28.73 22.09 6.65
C LYS A 272 -29.27 21.11 5.60
N SER A 273 -28.42 20.21 5.08
CA SER A 273 -28.72 19.30 3.97
C SER A 273 -28.43 17.85 4.32
N LEU A 274 -29.51 17.08 4.53
CA LEU A 274 -29.42 15.63 4.73
C LEU A 274 -28.80 14.91 3.50
N THR A 275 -29.02 15.44 2.31
CA THR A 275 -28.43 14.85 1.08
C THR A 275 -26.90 14.85 1.14
N ILE A 276 -26.29 15.95 1.62
CA ILE A 276 -24.82 16.05 1.78
C ILE A 276 -24.34 15.02 2.79
N PHE A 277 -25.06 14.85 3.91
CA PHE A 277 -24.73 13.83 4.91
C PHE A 277 -24.71 12.41 4.29
N PHE A 278 -25.77 12.02 3.60
CA PHE A 278 -25.84 10.69 2.97
C PHE A 278 -24.74 10.48 1.93
N ILE A 279 -24.40 11.52 1.13
CA ILE A 279 -23.32 11.41 0.15
C ILE A 279 -21.98 11.19 0.87
N ILE A 280 -21.69 11.93 1.95
CA ILE A 280 -20.45 11.76 2.73
C ILE A 280 -20.37 10.34 3.30
N VAL A 281 -21.45 9.86 3.93
CA VAL A 281 -21.50 8.48 4.46
C VAL A 281 -21.26 7.47 3.35
N LEU A 282 -21.92 7.61 2.20
CA LEU A 282 -21.73 6.72 1.05
C LEU A 282 -20.29 6.75 0.55
N CYS A 283 -19.65 7.91 0.48
CA CYS A 283 -18.24 8.03 0.10
C CYS A 283 -17.33 7.29 1.08
N PHE A 284 -17.52 7.43 2.39
CA PHE A 284 -16.72 6.72 3.39
C PHE A 284 -16.94 5.21 3.34
N MET A 285 -18.17 4.74 3.22
CA MET A 285 -18.49 3.31 3.05
C MET A 285 -17.81 2.74 1.79
N SER A 286 -17.88 3.48 0.68
CA SER A 286 -17.22 3.07 -0.57
C SER A 286 -15.70 3.01 -0.41
N LEU A 287 -15.06 3.97 0.27
CA LEU A 287 -13.62 3.95 0.54
C LEU A 287 -13.21 2.76 1.42
N LEU A 288 -14.02 2.41 2.43
CA LEU A 288 -13.79 1.22 3.27
C LEU A 288 -13.85 -0.06 2.43
N ILE A 289 -14.85 -0.20 1.56
CA ILE A 289 -14.97 -1.35 0.65
C ILE A 289 -13.75 -1.40 -0.28
N LEU A 290 -13.38 -0.29 -0.93
CA LEU A 290 -12.23 -0.24 -1.83
C LEU A 290 -10.90 -0.57 -1.14
N THR A 291 -10.78 -0.35 0.17
CA THR A 291 -9.58 -0.69 0.93
C THR A 291 -9.35 -2.21 1.00
N MET A 292 -10.41 -3.01 0.94
CA MET A 292 -10.34 -4.48 0.95
C MET A 292 -10.34 -5.09 -0.46
N MET A 293 -10.73 -4.29 -1.48
CA MET A 293 -10.82 -4.75 -2.88
C MET A 293 -9.47 -4.64 -3.63
N PRO A 294 -9.21 -5.44 -4.68
CA PRO A 294 -10.02 -6.56 -5.17
C PRO A 294 -9.79 -7.85 -4.37
N ASN A 295 -8.87 -7.83 -3.41
CA ASN A 295 -8.34 -9.02 -2.73
C ASN A 295 -9.45 -9.89 -2.13
N ILE A 296 -10.51 -9.27 -1.56
CA ILE A 296 -11.63 -10.00 -0.95
C ILE A 296 -12.41 -10.86 -1.97
N LEU A 297 -12.32 -10.53 -3.28
CA LEU A 297 -13.01 -11.27 -4.36
C LEU A 297 -12.11 -12.31 -5.05
N LEU A 298 -10.83 -12.41 -4.72
CA LEU A 298 -9.94 -13.40 -5.32
C LEU A 298 -10.25 -14.80 -4.80
N LYS A 299 -10.08 -15.83 -5.63
CA LYS A 299 -10.22 -17.23 -5.22
C LYS A 299 -9.22 -17.57 -4.11
N GLU A 300 -7.96 -17.21 -4.33
CA GLU A 300 -6.88 -17.29 -3.33
C GLU A 300 -6.66 -15.90 -2.74
N ILE A 301 -6.98 -15.72 -1.47
CA ILE A 301 -6.83 -14.43 -0.79
C ILE A 301 -5.51 -14.35 -0.05
N PHE A 302 -4.86 -13.19 -0.17
CA PHE A 302 -3.66 -12.86 0.60
C PHE A 302 -4.00 -11.79 1.64
N TYR A 303 -4.03 -12.20 2.92
CA TYR A 303 -4.24 -11.27 4.04
C TYR A 303 -2.94 -10.58 4.39
N THR A 304 -2.52 -9.59 3.57
CA THR A 304 -1.28 -8.83 3.75
C THR A 304 -1.57 -7.33 3.82
N ALA A 305 -0.79 -6.60 4.59
CA ALA A 305 -0.95 -5.16 4.76
C ALA A 305 -0.80 -4.41 3.43
N ARG A 306 0.10 -4.85 2.55
CA ARG A 306 0.37 -4.24 1.23
C ARG A 306 -0.87 -4.15 0.32
N THR A 307 -1.92 -4.95 0.58
CA THR A 307 -3.15 -4.91 -0.22
C THR A 307 -4.09 -3.79 0.17
N MET A 308 -3.93 -3.19 1.36
CA MET A 308 -4.76 -2.09 1.86
C MET A 308 -4.30 -0.70 1.38
N ILE A 309 -3.92 -0.61 0.11
CA ILE A 309 -3.32 0.58 -0.50
C ILE A 309 -4.26 1.80 -0.54
N CYS A 310 -5.57 1.58 -0.43
CA CYS A 310 -6.57 2.65 -0.40
C CYS A 310 -6.80 3.25 0.99
N PHE A 311 -6.24 2.67 2.06
CA PHE A 311 -6.42 3.18 3.42
C PHE A 311 -6.12 4.69 3.57
N PRO A 312 -5.02 5.25 3.04
CA PRO A 312 -4.74 6.67 3.14
C PRO A 312 -5.80 7.56 2.48
N ALA A 313 -6.59 7.06 1.52
CA ALA A 313 -7.68 7.82 0.92
C ALA A 313 -8.79 8.14 1.94
N ILE A 314 -8.99 7.31 2.97
CA ILE A 314 -9.91 7.59 4.07
C ILE A 314 -9.43 8.81 4.86
N ILE A 315 -8.14 8.88 5.18
CA ILE A 315 -7.53 10.03 5.89
C ILE A 315 -7.62 11.28 5.02
N ILE A 316 -7.35 11.17 3.72
CA ILE A 316 -7.49 12.28 2.76
C ILE A 316 -8.94 12.76 2.70
N ALA A 317 -9.92 11.86 2.68
CA ALA A 317 -11.34 12.20 2.71
C ALA A 317 -11.72 12.96 4.00
N MET A 318 -11.22 12.54 5.15
CA MET A 318 -11.42 13.24 6.42
C MET A 318 -10.79 14.65 6.37
N LEU A 319 -9.57 14.79 5.85
CA LEU A 319 -8.91 16.08 5.64
C LEU A 319 -9.69 17.00 4.70
N ILE A 320 -10.30 16.47 3.63
CA ILE A 320 -11.15 17.25 2.73
C ILE A 320 -12.34 17.85 3.48
N VAL A 321 -13.03 17.06 4.31
CA VAL A 321 -14.15 17.55 5.12
C VAL A 321 -13.70 18.67 6.07
N MET A 322 -12.59 18.48 6.77
CA MET A 322 -12.06 19.47 7.72
C MET A 322 -11.61 20.77 7.03
N ASP A 323 -10.92 20.68 5.88
CA ASP A 323 -10.48 21.84 5.10
C ASP A 323 -11.66 22.66 4.59
N ARG A 324 -12.80 22.03 4.29
CA ARG A 324 -14.01 22.71 3.82
C ARG A 324 -14.79 23.44 4.91
N CYS A 325 -14.43 23.27 6.18
CA CYS A 325 -14.95 24.12 7.27
C CYS A 325 -14.47 25.57 7.17
N LYS A 326 -13.33 25.81 6.51
CA LYS A 326 -12.70 27.12 6.33
C LYS A 326 -12.38 27.85 7.65
N ILE A 327 -12.18 27.11 8.74
CA ILE A 327 -11.82 27.62 10.06
C ILE A 327 -10.30 27.48 10.23
N GLU A 328 -9.58 28.58 10.45
CA GLU A 328 -8.11 28.56 10.55
C GLU A 328 -7.62 27.67 11.70
N ASN A 329 -8.30 27.67 12.85
CA ASN A 329 -7.95 26.84 13.99
C ASN A 329 -8.13 25.34 13.68
N VAL A 330 -9.16 24.96 12.90
CA VAL A 330 -9.33 23.57 12.44
C VAL A 330 -8.14 23.16 11.56
N ASN A 331 -7.71 24.02 10.64
CA ASN A 331 -6.57 23.74 9.77
C ASN A 331 -5.24 23.63 10.54
N LYS A 332 -5.05 24.44 11.60
CA LYS A 332 -3.88 24.30 12.50
C LYS A 332 -3.91 23.00 13.26
N LEU A 333 -5.06 22.61 13.83
CA LEU A 333 -5.21 21.34 14.53
C LEU A 333 -5.05 20.15 13.58
N CYS A 334 -5.60 20.21 12.35
CA CYS A 334 -5.35 19.20 11.32
C CYS A 334 -3.86 19.00 11.08
N PHE A 335 -3.09 20.09 10.94
CA PHE A 335 -1.64 20.02 10.75
C PHE A 335 -0.96 19.30 11.92
N ILE A 336 -1.29 19.67 13.16
CA ILE A 336 -0.71 19.04 14.37
C ILE A 336 -1.06 17.56 14.44
N PHE A 337 -2.30 17.17 14.16
CA PHE A 337 -2.73 15.79 14.26
C PHE A 337 -2.21 14.92 13.10
N VAL A 338 -2.03 15.50 11.91
CA VAL A 338 -1.32 14.79 10.82
C VAL A 338 0.16 14.58 11.17
N ILE A 339 0.83 15.55 11.83
CA ILE A 339 2.19 15.33 12.34
C ILE A 339 2.19 14.17 13.34
N LEU A 340 1.21 14.08 14.23
CA LEU A 340 1.12 12.98 15.19
C LEU A 340 0.97 11.62 14.48
N LEU A 341 0.12 11.51 13.44
CA LEU A 341 0.00 10.32 12.61
C LEU A 341 1.32 9.96 11.90
N VAL A 342 1.99 10.95 11.32
CA VAL A 342 3.29 10.77 10.68
C VAL A 342 4.34 10.31 11.69
N SER A 343 4.37 10.90 12.89
CA SER A 343 5.31 10.53 13.96
C SER A 343 5.08 9.08 14.44
N TYR A 344 3.82 8.65 14.57
CA TYR A 344 3.49 7.25 14.83
C TYR A 344 4.07 6.33 13.74
N SER A 345 3.89 6.70 12.47
CA SER A 345 4.39 5.90 11.34
C SER A 345 5.91 5.81 11.32
N PHE A 346 6.63 6.88 11.71
CA PHE A 346 8.07 6.84 11.92
C PHE A 346 8.48 5.85 13.03
N SER A 347 7.77 5.87 14.16
CA SER A 347 7.97 4.90 15.24
C SER A 347 7.73 3.47 14.75
N LEU A 348 6.65 3.24 13.97
CA LEU A 348 6.35 1.93 13.41
C LEU A 348 7.43 1.47 12.42
N SER A 349 7.93 2.36 11.55
CA SER A 349 9.02 2.06 10.62
C SER A 349 10.30 1.66 11.36
N ALA A 350 10.66 2.39 12.42
CA ALA A 350 11.82 2.07 13.24
C ALA A 350 11.70 0.71 13.95
N LYS A 351 10.50 0.43 14.52
CA LYS A 351 10.22 -0.87 15.16
C LYS A 351 10.24 -2.01 14.13
N LEU A 352 9.68 -1.80 12.94
CA LEU A 352 9.74 -2.79 11.86
C LEU A 352 11.18 -3.09 11.45
N GLY A 353 11.99 -2.06 11.23
CA GLY A 353 13.41 -2.24 10.92
C GLY A 353 14.14 -3.06 11.98
N ALA A 354 13.90 -2.76 13.27
CA ALA A 354 14.48 -3.51 14.37
C ALA A 354 14.02 -4.99 14.40
N VAL A 355 12.73 -5.25 14.17
CA VAL A 355 12.20 -6.63 14.14
C VAL A 355 12.76 -7.42 12.96
N ILE A 356 12.78 -6.84 11.75
CA ILE A 356 13.34 -7.49 10.56
C ILE A 356 14.81 -7.86 10.82
N LYS A 357 15.59 -6.93 11.36
CA LYS A 357 16.99 -7.19 11.71
C LYS A 357 17.16 -8.31 12.73
N ASN A 358 16.43 -8.25 13.86
CA ASN A 358 16.50 -9.25 14.91
C ASN A 358 16.07 -10.64 14.43
N ASN A 359 15.02 -10.70 13.58
CA ASN A 359 14.55 -11.97 13.01
C ASN A 359 15.56 -12.54 12.04
N ASN A 360 16.19 -11.72 11.22
CA ASN A 360 17.23 -12.17 10.28
C ASN A 360 18.47 -12.66 11.02
N GLU A 361 18.92 -11.96 12.08
CA GLU A 361 20.03 -12.43 12.92
C GLU A 361 19.75 -13.80 13.56
N ALA A 362 18.52 -14.00 14.05
CA ALA A 362 18.09 -15.30 14.59
C ALA A 362 18.00 -16.38 13.50
N SER A 363 17.44 -16.04 12.31
CA SER A 363 17.33 -16.95 11.17
C SER A 363 18.71 -17.41 10.71
N ASN A 364 19.66 -16.49 10.55
CA ASN A 364 21.04 -16.78 10.16
C ASN A 364 21.72 -17.72 11.14
N TYR A 365 21.53 -17.51 12.45
CA TYR A 365 22.09 -18.38 13.49
C TYR A 365 21.52 -19.80 13.40
N PHE A 366 20.21 -19.95 13.26
CA PHE A 366 19.59 -21.27 13.15
C PHE A 366 19.92 -21.96 11.83
N ALA A 367 19.90 -21.23 10.71
CA ALA A 367 20.26 -21.77 9.41
C ALA A 367 21.69 -22.30 9.39
N GLY A 368 22.66 -21.52 9.91
CA GLY A 368 24.05 -21.97 10.00
C GLY A 368 24.24 -23.22 10.87
N ARG A 369 23.48 -23.37 11.94
CA ARG A 369 23.51 -24.61 12.74
C ARG A 369 22.89 -25.80 12.02
N ILE A 370 21.73 -25.60 11.37
CA ILE A 370 21.03 -26.66 10.63
C ILE A 370 21.91 -27.16 9.47
N THR A 371 22.52 -26.26 8.70
CA THR A 371 23.41 -26.64 7.59
C THR A 371 24.65 -27.37 8.09
N SER A 372 25.26 -26.92 9.20
CA SER A 372 26.38 -27.63 9.85
C SER A 372 25.99 -29.03 10.32
N ASP A 373 24.82 -29.19 10.94
CA ASP A 373 24.37 -30.48 11.44
C ASP A 373 24.08 -31.44 10.25
N ILE A 374 23.45 -30.94 9.14
CA ILE A 374 23.20 -31.71 7.94
C ILE A 374 24.50 -32.20 7.31
N SER A 375 25.50 -31.34 7.17
CA SER A 375 26.81 -31.73 6.58
C SER A 375 27.58 -32.77 7.38
N THR A 376 27.27 -32.95 8.66
CA THR A 376 27.84 -34.02 9.50
C THR A 376 27.12 -35.38 9.34
N ILE A 377 25.85 -35.37 8.90
CA ILE A 377 25.02 -36.55 8.78
C ILE A 377 25.17 -37.21 7.40
N ASP A 378 25.21 -36.39 6.37
CA ASP A 378 25.26 -36.85 4.99
C ASP A 378 26.11 -35.91 4.13
N SER A 379 26.92 -36.46 3.23
CA SER A 379 27.75 -35.72 2.28
C SER A 379 27.09 -35.63 0.87
N SER A 380 25.80 -35.95 0.76
CA SER A 380 25.08 -35.84 -0.52
C SER A 380 24.77 -34.39 -0.86
N ASP A 381 24.80 -34.03 -2.17
CA ASP A 381 24.56 -32.64 -2.66
C ASP A 381 23.09 -32.26 -2.65
N THR A 382 22.16 -33.15 -2.28
CA THR A 382 20.71 -32.89 -2.32
C THR A 382 20.00 -33.43 -1.10
N TYR A 383 19.24 -32.56 -0.42
CA TYR A 383 18.49 -32.91 0.78
C TYR A 383 17.00 -32.61 0.62
N LYS A 384 16.17 -33.46 1.23
CA LYS A 384 14.76 -33.16 1.42
C LYS A 384 14.54 -32.64 2.83
N ILE A 385 14.28 -31.31 2.96
CA ILE A 385 14.05 -30.67 4.24
C ILE A 385 12.55 -30.57 4.49
N VAL A 386 12.10 -31.02 5.67
CA VAL A 386 10.74 -30.84 6.17
C VAL A 386 10.82 -30.08 7.47
N ILE A 387 10.21 -28.86 7.51
CA ILE A 387 10.15 -28.05 8.72
C ILE A 387 8.88 -28.42 9.48
N SER A 388 9.03 -28.90 10.72
CA SER A 388 7.94 -29.13 11.66
C SER A 388 8.07 -28.19 12.84
N GLY A 389 6.96 -27.52 13.20
CA GLY A 389 6.97 -26.51 14.27
C GLY A 389 7.38 -25.11 13.78
N ARG A 390 7.92 -24.30 14.67
CA ARG A 390 8.30 -22.90 14.42
C ARG A 390 9.58 -22.56 15.18
N VAL A 391 10.50 -21.87 14.51
CA VAL A 391 11.68 -21.31 15.17
C VAL A 391 11.26 -20.28 16.23
N PRO A 392 11.84 -20.30 17.43
CA PRO A 392 11.55 -19.33 18.47
C PRO A 392 11.86 -17.90 18.04
N ILE A 393 10.94 -16.99 18.31
CA ILE A 393 11.15 -15.56 18.11
C ILE A 393 12.21 -15.10 19.12
N SER A 394 13.17 -14.27 18.68
CA SER A 394 14.16 -13.68 19.59
C SER A 394 13.48 -12.88 20.70
N ALA A 395 14.08 -12.85 21.91
CA ALA A 395 13.53 -12.10 23.04
C ALA A 395 13.33 -10.61 22.70
N LYS A 396 14.24 -10.01 21.92
CA LYS A 396 14.14 -8.62 21.44
C LYS A 396 12.93 -8.39 20.54
N SER A 397 12.68 -9.30 19.59
CA SER A 397 11.50 -9.24 18.71
C SER A 397 10.21 -9.52 19.47
N LYS A 398 10.21 -10.45 20.43
CA LYS A 398 9.04 -10.80 21.24
C LYS A 398 8.46 -9.59 21.97
N LEU A 399 9.30 -8.75 22.56
CA LEU A 399 8.87 -7.50 23.19
C LEU A 399 8.18 -6.59 22.18
N LEU A 400 8.80 -6.39 21.00
CA LEU A 400 8.24 -5.50 19.95
C LEU A 400 6.91 -6.00 19.40
N TYR A 401 6.75 -7.31 19.22
CA TYR A 401 5.47 -7.91 18.78
C TYR A 401 4.36 -7.78 19.83
N ASN A 402 4.70 -7.92 21.11
CA ASN A 402 3.73 -7.78 22.19
C ASN A 402 3.24 -6.34 22.31
N GLU A 403 4.13 -5.36 22.27
CA GLU A 403 3.81 -3.93 22.38
C GLU A 403 3.27 -3.33 21.07
N THR A 404 3.48 -4.01 19.95
CA THR A 404 3.06 -3.53 18.63
C THR A 404 2.55 -4.72 17.80
N PRO A 405 1.34 -5.24 18.08
CA PRO A 405 0.78 -6.44 17.44
C PRO A 405 0.70 -6.37 15.92
N PHE A 406 0.60 -5.17 15.35
CA PHE A 406 0.58 -4.96 13.90
C PHE A 406 1.88 -5.42 13.21
N LEU A 407 3.00 -5.49 13.92
CA LEU A 407 4.25 -6.02 13.38
C LEU A 407 4.16 -7.49 12.97
N ASN A 408 3.23 -8.28 13.56
CA ASN A 408 3.00 -9.65 13.11
C ASN A 408 2.48 -9.72 11.65
N TRP A 409 1.85 -8.65 11.17
CA TRP A 409 1.39 -8.53 9.78
C TRP A 409 2.45 -7.98 8.84
N LEU A 410 3.46 -7.28 9.38
CA LEU A 410 4.51 -6.63 8.60
C LEU A 410 5.83 -7.42 8.58
N ALA A 411 6.11 -8.21 9.58
CA ALA A 411 7.38 -8.94 9.71
C ALA A 411 7.13 -10.40 10.12
N PRO A 412 6.80 -11.28 9.16
CA PRO A 412 6.58 -12.69 9.44
C PRO A 412 7.87 -13.39 9.86
N VAL A 413 7.73 -14.48 10.64
CA VAL A 413 8.83 -15.41 10.96
C VAL A 413 8.84 -16.51 9.92
N TYR A 414 9.89 -16.60 9.11
CA TYR A 414 9.94 -17.46 7.93
C TYR A 414 10.04 -18.95 8.27
N ALA A 415 10.92 -19.31 9.17
CA ALA A 415 11.14 -20.72 9.54
C ALA A 415 9.98 -21.27 10.40
N SER A 416 8.88 -21.64 9.72
CA SER A 416 7.69 -22.23 10.33
C SER A 416 7.14 -23.37 9.46
N GLY A 417 6.66 -24.44 10.11
CA GLY A 417 6.04 -25.58 9.42
C GLY A 417 4.83 -25.16 8.59
N GLY A 418 4.66 -25.78 7.42
CA GLY A 418 3.57 -25.52 6.51
C GLY A 418 3.72 -24.23 5.66
N TRP A 419 4.81 -23.48 5.80
CA TRP A 419 5.07 -22.29 5.00
C TRP A 419 6.36 -22.46 4.17
N GLY A 420 6.21 -22.49 2.83
CA GLY A 420 7.33 -22.78 1.91
C GLY A 420 8.52 -21.82 2.02
N TRP A 421 8.30 -20.57 2.44
CA TRP A 421 9.36 -19.58 2.60
C TRP A 421 10.38 -19.92 3.68
N GLY A 422 10.03 -20.77 4.65
CA GLY A 422 11.00 -21.27 5.63
C GLY A 422 12.09 -22.14 5.00
N VAL A 423 11.75 -22.96 4.01
CA VAL A 423 12.73 -23.75 3.25
C VAL A 423 13.57 -22.85 2.36
N VAL A 424 12.96 -21.89 1.69
CA VAL A 424 13.68 -20.91 0.84
C VAL A 424 14.65 -20.07 1.68
N ASP A 425 14.27 -19.68 2.90
CA ASP A 425 15.17 -18.96 3.83
C ASP A 425 16.40 -19.82 4.18
N LEU A 426 16.21 -21.10 4.46
CA LEU A 426 17.32 -22.04 4.74
C LEU A 426 18.20 -22.27 3.51
N SER A 427 17.62 -22.40 2.31
CA SER A 427 18.37 -22.68 1.07
C SER A 427 19.33 -21.57 0.66
N ARG A 428 19.16 -20.34 1.19
CA ARG A 428 20.09 -19.23 0.95
C ARG A 428 21.45 -19.42 1.65
N TYR A 429 21.54 -20.34 2.59
CA TYR A 429 22.74 -20.63 3.38
C TYR A 429 23.33 -22.03 3.06
N ALA A 430 22.70 -22.77 2.16
CA ALA A 430 23.22 -24.00 1.59
C ALA A 430 24.04 -23.63 0.34
N ASP A 431 25.37 -23.85 0.41
CA ASP A 431 26.27 -23.74 -0.75
C ASP A 431 26.13 -24.97 -1.64
#